data_5118318a27034ec3cc4ee46ed15fbac7
#
_entry.id   5118318a27034ec3cc4ee46ed15fbac7
#
_cell.length_a   1.000
_cell.length_b   1.000
_cell.length_c   1.000
_cell.angle_alpha   90.00
_cell.angle_beta   90.00
_cell.angle_gamma   90.00
#
_symmetry.space_group_name_H-M   'P 1'
#
loop_
_entity.id
_entity.type
_entity.pdbx_description
1 polymer ?
#
loop_
_entity_poly.entity_id
_entity_poly.type
_entity_poly.pdbx_seq_one_letter_code
_entity_poly.pdbx_strand_id
1 'polypeptide(L)'
;SSDTIIFHLDNNYVPEVVIDPLDPENSGDITLSFSLMDEEDDDISYQYFFFDGNNWAETFAINTGDGTVVWNSKENLDDLDLEGVRFSIIPSDNDTGISDTTNGFVLDNYHAQSVQLEDLPGEQTGIVPINFTIQDTTLDSLGLDLKYRLSGNPDWTYFDQITGLVPSGYDGNYNWNSVSNLDGVDDTIQVAAIPTDGWQLGIGDTIQFHLDNNELPIVEIDDVIDEQHGDVLMTFSLEDAEDDTAQAYSFEYRFSEGGWQDASQTLGSAMRSAFLYRTTLEALGQSQELLGTDGSDTSPVIYVFGPMQSREQLELTWHTLSDINNQDETDVEFRITAWDNDASNPDTSNTFHVDNYQDHE
;
A
#
# COMPACT_ATOMS: atom_id res chain seq x y z
N SER A 1 -36.44 70.23 -61.35
CA SER A 1 -35.47 69.16 -60.99
C SER A 1 -35.57 68.97 -59.45
N SER A 2 -35.75 67.80 -59.03
CA SER A 2 -35.63 67.40 -57.59
C SER A 2 -34.24 66.85 -57.41
N ASP A 3 -33.47 67.44 -56.50
CA ASP A 3 -32.19 66.88 -56.08
C ASP A 3 -32.50 65.83 -54.93
N THR A 4 -31.92 64.66 -55.10
CA THR A 4 -32.00 63.56 -54.12
C THR A 4 -30.65 63.46 -53.46
N ILE A 5 -30.58 63.57 -52.16
CA ILE A 5 -29.40 63.30 -51.35
C ILE A 5 -29.55 61.87 -50.86
N ILE A 6 -28.57 61.02 -51.11
CA ILE A 6 -28.46 59.71 -50.51
C ILE A 6 -27.34 59.81 -49.45
N PHE A 7 -27.64 59.43 -48.26
CA PHE A 7 -26.70 59.32 -47.17
C PHE A 7 -26.85 58.00 -46.45
N HIS A 8 -25.80 57.49 -45.91
CA HIS A 8 -25.81 56.35 -45.02
C HIS A 8 -26.18 56.86 -43.63
N LEU A 9 -27.16 56.28 -43.01
CA LEU A 9 -27.55 56.52 -41.63
C LEU A 9 -27.11 55.30 -40.84
N ASP A 10 -26.21 55.51 -39.92
CA ASP A 10 -25.75 54.51 -38.97
C ASP A 10 -26.27 54.94 -37.60
N ASN A 11 -27.12 54.10 -36.99
CA ASN A 11 -27.64 54.27 -35.65
C ASN A 11 -27.23 53.08 -34.75
N ASN A 12 -26.25 52.28 -35.19
CA ASN A 12 -25.77 51.14 -34.49
C ASN A 12 -24.86 51.58 -33.31
N TYR A 13 -25.08 51.01 -32.13
CA TYR A 13 -24.16 51.13 -30.99
C TYR A 13 -23.32 49.84 -30.94
N VAL A 14 -22.03 49.97 -30.90
CA VAL A 14 -21.11 48.83 -30.86
C VAL A 14 -21.27 48.05 -29.58
N PRO A 15 -21.33 46.73 -29.61
CA PRO A 15 -21.42 45.88 -28.45
C PRO A 15 -20.15 45.98 -27.58
N GLU A 16 -20.31 45.87 -26.26
CA GLU A 16 -19.19 45.87 -25.28
C GLU A 16 -19.22 44.62 -24.44
N VAL A 17 -18.08 43.96 -24.25
CA VAL A 17 -17.90 42.82 -23.38
C VAL A 17 -17.03 43.17 -22.18
N VAL A 18 -17.39 42.59 -21.02
CA VAL A 18 -16.59 42.68 -19.78
C VAL A 18 -16.40 41.27 -19.24
N ILE A 19 -15.15 40.82 -19.11
CA ILE A 19 -14.78 39.49 -18.64
C ILE A 19 -14.59 39.53 -17.13
N ASP A 20 -15.16 38.56 -16.41
CA ASP A 20 -14.95 38.39 -14.99
C ASP A 20 -13.51 37.96 -14.70
N PRO A 21 -12.95 38.28 -13.50
CA PRO A 21 -11.63 37.82 -13.10
C PRO A 21 -11.51 36.29 -13.12
N LEU A 22 -10.43 35.78 -13.66
CA LEU A 22 -10.03 34.37 -13.60
C LEU A 22 -9.23 34.09 -12.33
N ASP A 23 -9.15 32.81 -11.97
CA ASP A 23 -8.19 32.33 -10.99
C ASP A 23 -6.75 32.64 -11.44
N PRO A 24 -5.83 32.84 -10.51
CA PRO A 24 -4.43 33.17 -10.83
C PRO A 24 -3.73 32.12 -11.68
N GLU A 25 -4.16 30.86 -11.58
CA GLU A 25 -3.64 29.70 -12.27
C GLU A 25 -4.78 28.92 -12.93
N ASN A 26 -4.58 28.45 -14.16
CA ASN A 26 -5.59 27.74 -14.95
C ASN A 26 -4.93 26.73 -15.87
N SER A 27 -5.67 25.67 -16.23
CA SER A 27 -5.21 24.65 -17.17
C SER A 27 -6.34 24.04 -18.01
N GLY A 28 -6.03 23.43 -19.13
CA GLY A 28 -6.95 22.65 -19.95
C GLY A 28 -8.13 23.46 -20.48
N ASP A 29 -9.36 23.07 -20.12
CA ASP A 29 -10.59 23.74 -20.50
C ASP A 29 -10.89 24.91 -19.53
N ILE A 30 -10.49 26.12 -19.93
CA ILE A 30 -10.66 27.33 -19.12
C ILE A 30 -12.03 27.94 -19.38
N THR A 31 -12.85 28.03 -18.34
CA THR A 31 -14.19 28.67 -18.41
C THR A 31 -14.09 30.12 -18.01
N LEU A 32 -14.47 31.00 -18.92
CA LEU A 32 -14.52 32.44 -18.68
C LEU A 32 -15.98 32.88 -18.62
N SER A 33 -16.33 33.64 -17.58
CA SER A 33 -17.62 34.32 -17.50
C SER A 33 -17.44 35.74 -18.02
N PHE A 34 -18.44 36.23 -18.73
CA PHE A 34 -18.45 37.60 -19.24
C PHE A 34 -19.87 38.16 -19.27
N SER A 35 -19.97 39.49 -19.22
CA SER A 35 -21.19 40.21 -19.49
C SER A 35 -21.09 40.95 -20.84
N LEU A 36 -22.20 40.97 -21.56
CA LEU A 36 -22.35 41.67 -22.84
C LEU A 36 -23.30 42.86 -22.60
N MET A 37 -22.95 44.03 -23.16
CA MET A 37 -23.81 45.18 -23.24
C MET A 37 -23.98 45.55 -24.72
N ASP A 38 -25.23 45.59 -25.15
CA ASP A 38 -25.66 45.98 -26.46
C ASP A 38 -27.03 46.66 -26.35
N GLU A 39 -27.18 47.84 -26.92
CA GLU A 39 -28.44 48.66 -26.76
C GLU A 39 -29.52 48.21 -27.70
N GLU A 40 -29.18 47.63 -28.85
CA GLU A 40 -30.13 47.21 -29.92
C GLU A 40 -30.57 45.74 -29.81
N ASP A 41 -29.91 44.95 -28.96
CA ASP A 41 -30.15 43.49 -28.79
C ASP A 41 -30.00 42.73 -30.13
N ASP A 42 -28.96 43.09 -30.89
CA ASP A 42 -28.64 42.48 -32.17
C ASP A 42 -27.95 41.14 -32.06
N ASP A 43 -27.85 40.42 -33.18
CA ASP A 43 -27.10 39.13 -33.24
C ASP A 43 -25.60 39.39 -33.17
N ILE A 44 -24.98 38.98 -32.04
CA ILE A 44 -23.57 39.17 -31.78
C ILE A 44 -22.73 37.95 -32.18
N SER A 45 -21.68 38.16 -32.89
CA SER A 45 -20.60 37.21 -33.15
C SER A 45 -19.37 37.55 -32.31
N TYR A 46 -18.52 36.55 -32.05
CA TYR A 46 -17.36 36.72 -31.20
C TYR A 46 -16.10 36.22 -31.91
N GLN A 47 -15.01 36.96 -31.72
CA GLN A 47 -13.65 36.49 -32.03
C GLN A 47 -12.86 36.38 -30.76
N TYR A 48 -12.04 35.32 -30.64
CA TYR A 48 -11.26 34.99 -29.47
C TYR A 48 -9.79 35.01 -29.76
N PHE A 49 -9.02 35.59 -28.86
CA PHE A 49 -7.57 35.67 -28.97
C PHE A 49 -6.96 35.28 -27.62
N PHE A 50 -5.78 34.66 -27.69
CA PHE A 50 -4.94 34.46 -26.51
C PHE A 50 -3.58 35.14 -26.69
N PHE A 51 -2.94 35.48 -25.58
CA PHE A 51 -1.58 35.99 -25.52
C PHE A 51 -0.73 34.95 -24.75
N ASP A 52 0.32 34.46 -25.38
CA ASP A 52 1.20 33.41 -24.86
C ASP A 52 2.34 33.92 -23.96
N GLY A 53 2.27 35.18 -23.52
CA GLY A 53 3.37 35.90 -22.89
C GLY A 53 4.25 36.70 -23.83
N ASN A 54 4.20 36.43 -25.16
CA ASN A 54 5.00 37.11 -26.19
C ASN A 54 4.15 37.64 -27.34
N ASN A 55 3.18 36.85 -27.82
CA ASN A 55 2.42 37.14 -29.01
C ASN A 55 0.90 36.90 -28.80
N TRP A 56 0.09 37.68 -29.52
CA TRP A 56 -1.32 37.42 -29.69
C TRP A 56 -1.58 36.47 -30.85
N ALA A 57 -2.44 35.49 -30.67
CA ALA A 57 -2.93 34.59 -31.68
C ALA A 57 -4.44 34.41 -31.58
N GLU A 58 -5.10 34.24 -32.73
CA GLU A 58 -6.54 33.87 -32.76
C GLU A 58 -6.72 32.43 -32.32
N THR A 59 -7.84 32.17 -31.61
CA THR A 59 -8.18 30.84 -31.14
C THR A 59 -9.66 30.56 -31.33
N PHE A 60 -10.04 29.29 -31.14
CA PHE A 60 -11.41 28.90 -31.05
C PHE A 60 -11.80 28.69 -29.59
N ALA A 61 -13.01 29.14 -29.21
CA ALA A 61 -13.59 28.88 -27.91
C ALA A 61 -15.10 28.62 -28.06
N ILE A 62 -15.66 27.80 -27.18
CA ILE A 62 -17.06 27.41 -27.22
C ILE A 62 -17.88 28.41 -26.38
N ASN A 63 -18.71 29.23 -27.04
CA ASN A 63 -19.69 30.05 -26.35
C ASN A 63 -20.90 29.19 -25.99
N THR A 64 -21.23 29.11 -24.70
CA THR A 64 -22.31 28.28 -24.16
C THR A 64 -23.67 28.99 -24.22
N GLY A 65 -23.70 30.30 -24.56
CA GLY A 65 -24.92 31.10 -24.74
C GLY A 65 -25.50 31.65 -23.44
N ASP A 66 -24.85 31.46 -22.31
CA ASP A 66 -25.29 31.91 -20.99
C ASP A 66 -24.33 32.96 -20.36
N GLY A 67 -23.51 33.62 -21.17
CA GLY A 67 -22.47 34.55 -20.71
C GLY A 67 -21.21 33.83 -20.26
N THR A 68 -20.99 32.62 -20.73
CA THR A 68 -19.74 31.89 -20.51
C THR A 68 -19.13 31.39 -21.83
N VAL A 69 -17.81 31.30 -21.87
CA VAL A 69 -17.04 30.73 -22.95
C VAL A 69 -16.00 29.77 -22.40
N VAL A 70 -15.82 28.65 -23.08
CA VAL A 70 -14.82 27.64 -22.72
C VAL A 70 -13.73 27.66 -23.79
N TRP A 71 -12.50 27.96 -23.35
CA TRP A 71 -11.30 27.90 -24.16
C TRP A 71 -10.50 26.65 -23.80
N ASN A 72 -10.34 25.73 -24.77
CA ASN A 72 -9.42 24.61 -24.61
C ASN A 72 -7.99 25.09 -24.88
N SER A 73 -7.31 25.47 -23.81
CA SER A 73 -5.95 26.03 -23.89
C SER A 73 -4.93 25.02 -24.44
N LYS A 74 -5.17 23.70 -24.24
CA LYS A 74 -4.27 22.65 -24.75
C LYS A 74 -4.30 22.52 -26.26
N GLU A 75 -5.36 22.93 -26.96
CA GLU A 75 -5.32 22.98 -28.44
C GLU A 75 -4.32 23.98 -29.01
N ASN A 76 -3.97 24.98 -28.21
CA ASN A 76 -3.06 26.04 -28.63
C ASN A 76 -1.69 25.98 -27.94
N LEU A 77 -1.67 25.59 -26.67
CA LEU A 77 -0.55 25.70 -25.76
C LEU A 77 -0.40 24.38 -24.96
N ASP A 78 -0.43 23.23 -25.67
CA ASP A 78 -0.22 21.94 -25.10
C ASP A 78 1.22 21.75 -24.63
N ASP A 79 1.41 21.03 -23.52
CA ASP A 79 2.73 20.79 -22.93
C ASP A 79 3.51 22.08 -22.54
N LEU A 80 2.82 23.16 -22.18
CA LEU A 80 3.45 24.42 -21.83
C LEU A 80 2.93 24.96 -20.49
N ASP A 81 3.87 25.45 -19.68
CA ASP A 81 3.62 26.33 -18.55
C ASP A 81 4.06 27.73 -18.91
N LEU A 82 3.14 28.67 -18.78
CA LEU A 82 3.38 30.04 -19.19
C LEU A 82 2.85 31.00 -18.15
N GLU A 83 3.66 32.00 -17.81
CA GLU A 83 3.24 33.12 -16.98
C GLU A 83 2.69 34.27 -17.85
N GLY A 84 1.70 34.99 -17.30
CA GLY A 84 1.15 36.17 -17.93
C GLY A 84 0.31 35.93 -19.17
N VAL A 85 -0.20 34.71 -19.32
CA VAL A 85 -1.17 34.34 -20.35
C VAL A 85 -2.43 35.19 -20.20
N ARG A 86 -3.03 35.63 -21.30
CA ARG A 86 -4.25 36.41 -21.31
C ARG A 86 -5.20 35.90 -22.38
N PHE A 87 -6.49 36.09 -22.14
CA PHE A 87 -7.53 35.78 -23.13
C PHE A 87 -8.36 37.04 -23.44
N SER A 88 -8.71 37.24 -24.69
CA SER A 88 -9.47 38.39 -25.13
C SER A 88 -10.72 37.96 -25.92
N ILE A 89 -11.83 38.64 -25.69
CA ILE A 89 -13.09 38.47 -26.39
C ILE A 89 -13.37 39.80 -27.16
N ILE A 90 -13.63 39.68 -28.46
CA ILE A 90 -14.04 40.79 -29.29
C ILE A 90 -15.46 40.50 -29.78
N PRO A 91 -16.49 41.21 -29.30
CA PRO A 91 -17.84 41.07 -29.80
C PRO A 91 -17.98 41.84 -31.13
N SER A 92 -18.93 41.46 -31.96
CA SER A 92 -19.20 42.15 -33.23
C SER A 92 -20.65 41.86 -33.66
N ASP A 93 -21.36 42.91 -33.98
CA ASP A 93 -22.65 42.87 -34.71
C ASP A 93 -22.39 43.19 -36.21
N ASN A 94 -22.80 44.34 -36.70
CA ASN A 94 -22.40 44.88 -38.01
C ASN A 94 -21.09 45.66 -37.95
N ASP A 95 -20.72 46.13 -36.74
CA ASP A 95 -19.50 46.86 -36.40
C ASP A 95 -18.67 46.09 -35.38
N THR A 96 -17.36 46.34 -35.33
CA THR A 96 -16.49 45.76 -34.31
C THR A 96 -16.71 46.43 -32.97
N GLY A 97 -17.07 45.63 -31.98
CA GLY A 97 -17.35 46.11 -30.64
C GLY A 97 -16.11 46.38 -29.78
N ILE A 98 -16.37 46.70 -28.54
CA ILE A 98 -15.35 46.97 -27.51
C ILE A 98 -14.97 45.65 -26.86
N SER A 99 -13.71 45.27 -27.08
CA SER A 99 -13.14 44.04 -26.52
C SER A 99 -12.74 44.18 -25.06
N ASP A 100 -12.72 43.08 -24.33
CA ASP A 100 -12.06 42.99 -23.04
C ASP A 100 -11.03 41.87 -23.04
N THR A 101 -10.10 41.96 -22.06
CA THR A 101 -8.97 41.05 -21.95
C THR A 101 -8.75 40.73 -20.47
N THR A 102 -8.59 39.46 -20.12
CA THR A 102 -8.29 39.01 -18.77
C THR A 102 -7.02 39.65 -18.22
N ASN A 103 -6.89 39.72 -16.90
CA ASN A 103 -5.58 39.90 -16.28
C ASN A 103 -4.66 38.74 -16.70
N GLY A 104 -3.36 38.92 -16.59
CA GLY A 104 -2.40 37.84 -16.81
C GLY A 104 -2.56 36.77 -15.72
N PHE A 105 -2.60 35.50 -16.14
CA PHE A 105 -2.67 34.34 -15.25
C PHE A 105 -1.55 33.35 -15.62
N VAL A 106 -1.29 32.40 -14.74
CA VAL A 106 -0.41 31.24 -15.01
C VAL A 106 -1.23 30.20 -15.76
N LEU A 107 -0.71 29.75 -16.90
CA LEU A 107 -1.25 28.60 -17.61
C LEU A 107 -0.34 27.41 -17.33
N ASP A 108 -0.89 26.41 -16.65
CA ASP A 108 -0.25 25.13 -16.40
C ASP A 108 -0.92 24.04 -17.22
N ASN A 109 -0.44 23.85 -18.45
CA ASN A 109 -0.94 22.80 -19.32
C ASN A 109 -0.08 21.54 -19.27
N TYR A 110 1.07 21.61 -18.70
CA TYR A 110 1.93 20.45 -18.52
C TYR A 110 3.11 20.74 -17.59
N HIS A 111 3.33 19.84 -16.72
CA HIS A 111 4.64 19.24 -16.34
C HIS A 111 4.35 17.98 -15.57
N ALA A 112 4.81 16.84 -16.07
CA ALA A 112 4.74 15.60 -15.32
C ALA A 112 5.60 15.74 -14.07
N GLN A 113 4.96 16.00 -12.94
CA GLN A 113 5.61 15.89 -11.66
C GLN A 113 6.19 14.48 -11.56
N SER A 114 7.32 14.32 -10.93
CA SER A 114 7.94 13.04 -10.71
C SER A 114 8.29 12.87 -9.22
N VAL A 115 8.23 11.66 -8.75
CA VAL A 115 8.69 11.30 -7.41
C VAL A 115 9.82 10.30 -7.53
N GLN A 116 10.76 10.38 -6.60
CA GLN A 116 11.78 9.38 -6.35
C GLN A 116 11.65 8.91 -4.90
N LEU A 117 11.57 7.61 -4.71
CA LEU A 117 11.58 6.95 -3.41
C LEU A 117 13.00 6.52 -3.06
N GLU A 118 13.34 6.55 -1.77
CA GLU A 118 14.60 5.97 -1.28
C GLU A 118 14.42 4.49 -1.00
N ASP A 119 15.38 3.68 -1.46
CA ASP A 119 15.42 2.24 -1.15
C ASP A 119 15.54 2.02 0.37
N LEU A 120 14.78 1.08 0.89
CA LEU A 120 14.83 0.69 2.29
C LEU A 120 15.85 -0.44 2.48
N PRO A 121 16.83 -0.27 3.37
CA PRO A 121 17.82 -1.30 3.65
C PRO A 121 17.25 -2.37 4.58
N GLY A 122 17.44 -3.64 4.20
CA GLY A 122 17.09 -4.77 5.06
C GLY A 122 15.58 -5.00 5.15
N GLU A 123 15.21 -5.78 6.13
CA GLU A 123 13.84 -6.12 6.48
C GLU A 123 13.17 -4.98 7.24
N GLN A 124 11.88 -4.77 7.01
CA GLN A 124 11.08 -3.74 7.64
C GLN A 124 9.94 -4.38 8.44
N THR A 125 9.55 -3.75 9.55
CA THR A 125 8.42 -4.19 10.37
C THR A 125 7.70 -2.99 10.97
N GLY A 126 6.41 -3.11 11.25
CA GLY A 126 5.60 -2.13 11.97
C GLY A 126 5.50 -0.78 11.27
N ILE A 127 6.25 0.21 11.73
CA ILE A 127 6.28 1.55 11.13
C ILE A 127 7.39 1.66 10.09
N VAL A 128 7.00 1.65 8.83
CA VAL A 128 7.93 1.72 7.68
C VAL A 128 8.10 3.17 7.23
N PRO A 129 9.33 3.75 7.27
CA PRO A 129 9.58 5.11 6.83
C PRO A 129 9.71 5.16 5.30
N ILE A 130 8.78 5.79 4.62
CA ILE A 130 8.82 6.01 3.16
C ILE A 130 9.35 7.40 2.91
N ASN A 131 10.62 7.51 2.52
CA ASN A 131 11.26 8.75 2.16
C ASN A 131 11.07 9.02 0.67
N PHE A 132 10.76 10.26 0.31
CA PHE A 132 10.52 10.64 -1.06
C PHE A 132 11.08 12.03 -1.39
N THR A 133 11.43 12.22 -2.66
CA THR A 133 11.77 13.51 -3.24
C THR A 133 10.90 13.72 -4.48
N ILE A 134 10.17 14.84 -4.52
CA ILE A 134 9.35 15.23 -5.67
C ILE A 134 10.11 16.26 -6.50
N GLN A 135 10.01 16.13 -7.81
CA GLN A 135 10.45 17.12 -8.77
C GLN A 135 9.24 17.65 -9.53
N ASP A 136 9.03 18.94 -9.39
CA ASP A 136 7.99 19.69 -10.06
C ASP A 136 8.53 21.08 -10.39
N THR A 137 8.37 21.52 -11.66
CA THR A 137 8.90 22.80 -12.14
C THR A 137 7.90 23.94 -12.00
N THR A 138 6.63 23.61 -11.86
CA THR A 138 5.54 24.57 -11.64
C THR A 138 5.43 25.00 -10.18
N LEU A 139 6.00 24.19 -9.28
CA LEU A 139 6.01 24.45 -7.85
C LEU A 139 4.61 24.45 -7.20
N ASP A 140 3.76 23.58 -7.67
CA ASP A 140 2.35 23.47 -7.30
C ASP A 140 2.12 22.88 -5.91
N SER A 141 0.87 22.92 -5.48
CA SER A 141 0.44 22.14 -4.33
C SER A 141 0.05 20.74 -4.76
N LEU A 142 0.89 19.75 -4.46
CA LEU A 142 0.73 18.38 -4.93
C LEU A 142 0.07 17.47 -3.91
N GLY A 143 -0.55 16.41 -4.41
CA GLY A 143 -0.87 15.19 -3.69
C GLY A 143 0.16 14.10 -4.00
N LEU A 144 0.29 13.11 -3.12
CA LEU A 144 1.09 11.91 -3.34
C LEU A 144 0.27 10.69 -2.96
N ASP A 145 -0.17 9.93 -3.96
CA ASP A 145 -0.90 8.68 -3.78
C ASP A 145 0.06 7.56 -3.42
N LEU A 146 -0.22 6.85 -2.33
CA LEU A 146 0.58 5.75 -1.82
C LEU A 146 -0.15 4.42 -1.99
N LYS A 147 0.53 3.45 -2.59
CA LYS A 147 -0.01 2.11 -2.90
C LYS A 147 0.99 1.04 -2.57
N TYR A 148 0.50 -0.14 -2.18
CA TYR A 148 1.33 -1.32 -2.01
C TYR A 148 0.78 -2.50 -2.81
N ARG A 149 1.63 -3.51 -3.01
CA ARG A 149 1.24 -4.85 -3.45
C ARG A 149 2.23 -5.89 -2.96
N LEU A 150 1.76 -7.11 -2.77
CA LEU A 150 2.61 -8.27 -2.53
C LEU A 150 3.37 -8.64 -3.81
N SER A 151 4.56 -9.16 -3.68
CA SER A 151 5.35 -9.62 -4.82
C SER A 151 4.59 -10.69 -5.61
N GLY A 152 4.56 -10.52 -6.93
CA GLY A 152 3.80 -11.42 -7.82
C GLY A 152 2.31 -11.12 -7.95
N ASN A 153 1.73 -10.24 -7.13
CA ASN A 153 0.36 -9.75 -7.32
C ASN A 153 0.36 -8.61 -8.34
N PRO A 154 -0.46 -8.66 -9.41
CA PRO A 154 -0.55 -7.58 -10.39
C PRO A 154 -1.29 -6.34 -9.86
N ASP A 155 -2.16 -6.51 -8.86
CA ASP A 155 -3.07 -5.49 -8.39
C ASP A 155 -2.45 -4.64 -7.27
N TRP A 156 -2.56 -3.33 -7.41
CA TRP A 156 -2.14 -2.37 -6.40
C TRP A 156 -3.28 -2.06 -5.44
N THR A 157 -2.98 -2.05 -4.14
CA THR A 157 -3.88 -1.61 -3.08
C THR A 157 -3.49 -0.20 -2.64
N TYR A 158 -4.42 0.73 -2.71
CA TYR A 158 -4.26 2.09 -2.19
C TYR A 158 -4.34 2.06 -0.65
N PHE A 159 -3.43 2.75 0.03
CA PHE A 159 -3.44 2.78 1.49
C PHE A 159 -3.46 4.19 2.09
N ASP A 160 -2.92 5.21 1.41
CA ASP A 160 -3.02 6.60 1.89
C ASP A 160 -2.70 7.63 0.78
N GLN A 161 -2.98 8.89 1.08
CA GLN A 161 -2.61 10.03 0.26
C GLN A 161 -2.08 11.17 1.14
N ILE A 162 -0.91 11.68 0.79
CA ILE A 162 -0.41 12.94 1.33
C ILE A 162 -0.99 14.05 0.48
N THR A 163 -1.55 15.09 1.09
CA THR A 163 -2.15 16.22 0.37
C THR A 163 -1.52 17.54 0.77
N GLY A 164 -1.55 18.51 -0.15
CA GLY A 164 -1.06 19.86 0.13
C GLY A 164 0.45 19.95 0.28
N LEU A 165 1.20 19.07 -0.41
CA LEU A 165 2.64 19.18 -0.49
C LEU A 165 3.00 20.41 -1.32
N VAL A 166 3.67 21.35 -0.69
CA VAL A 166 4.23 22.55 -1.32
C VAL A 166 5.74 22.38 -1.49
N PRO A 167 6.44 23.19 -2.31
CA PRO A 167 7.87 22.99 -2.61
C PRO A 167 8.78 22.77 -1.40
N SER A 168 8.47 23.35 -0.26
CA SER A 168 9.21 23.11 0.98
C SER A 168 9.00 21.72 1.62
N GLY A 169 8.04 20.96 1.13
CA GLY A 169 7.71 19.61 1.56
C GLY A 169 7.94 18.54 0.49
N TYR A 170 8.57 18.90 -0.63
CA TYR A 170 8.86 17.96 -1.70
C TYR A 170 9.93 16.92 -1.33
N ASP A 171 10.84 17.26 -0.42
CA ASP A 171 11.67 16.29 0.30
C ASP A 171 10.94 15.92 1.59
N GLY A 172 10.38 14.72 1.65
CA GLY A 172 9.50 14.33 2.73
C GLY A 172 9.67 12.90 3.20
N ASN A 173 8.98 12.62 4.29
CA ASN A 173 8.88 11.28 4.87
C ASN A 173 7.43 11.00 5.23
N TYR A 174 6.99 9.78 4.92
CA TYR A 174 5.71 9.24 5.36
C TYR A 174 5.97 7.99 6.22
N ASN A 175 5.45 7.96 7.44
CA ASN A 175 5.55 6.80 8.32
C ASN A 175 4.32 5.91 8.13
N TRP A 176 4.47 4.87 7.32
CA TRP A 176 3.41 3.90 7.07
C TRP A 176 3.31 2.89 8.22
N ASN A 177 2.14 2.81 8.85
CA ASN A 177 1.84 1.72 9.78
C ASN A 177 1.43 0.47 8.97
N SER A 178 2.41 -0.35 8.63
CA SER A 178 2.22 -1.51 7.77
C SER A 178 1.35 -2.59 8.41
N VAL A 179 1.41 -2.76 9.72
CA VAL A 179 0.56 -3.71 10.47
C VAL A 179 -0.93 -3.42 10.25
N SER A 180 -1.33 -2.13 10.15
CA SER A 180 -2.74 -1.78 9.90
C SER A 180 -3.29 -2.30 8.56
N ASN A 181 -2.42 -2.62 7.61
CA ASN A 181 -2.79 -3.05 6.27
C ASN A 181 -2.37 -4.49 5.97
N LEU A 182 -1.29 -4.95 6.58
CA LEU A 182 -0.57 -6.18 6.30
C LEU A 182 -0.13 -6.83 7.62
N ASP A 183 -1.09 -7.07 8.52
CA ASP A 183 -0.90 -7.80 9.77
C ASP A 183 -0.53 -9.25 9.47
N GLY A 184 0.42 -9.82 10.22
CA GLY A 184 0.90 -11.19 10.04
C GLY A 184 1.60 -11.49 8.71
N VAL A 185 1.95 -10.48 7.91
CA VAL A 185 2.60 -10.69 6.61
C VAL A 185 4.11 -10.74 6.76
N ASP A 186 4.70 -11.84 6.33
CA ASP A 186 6.13 -12.04 6.10
C ASP A 186 6.35 -12.33 4.61
N ASP A 187 6.60 -11.29 3.79
CA ASP A 187 6.77 -11.41 2.33
C ASP A 187 7.49 -10.19 1.74
N THR A 188 7.93 -10.35 0.51
CA THR A 188 8.43 -9.23 -0.29
C THR A 188 7.28 -8.39 -0.83
N ILE A 189 7.27 -7.12 -0.49
CA ILE A 189 6.27 -6.17 -0.97
C ILE A 189 6.88 -5.09 -1.86
N GLN A 190 6.03 -4.46 -2.64
CA GLN A 190 6.34 -3.25 -3.40
C GLN A 190 5.47 -2.11 -2.90
N VAL A 191 6.09 -0.94 -2.73
CA VAL A 191 5.39 0.31 -2.44
C VAL A 191 5.62 1.27 -3.58
N ALA A 192 4.54 1.86 -4.10
CA ALA A 192 4.56 2.87 -5.13
C ALA A 192 4.04 4.20 -4.60
N ALA A 193 4.67 5.27 -5.02
CA ALA A 193 4.19 6.63 -4.83
C ALA A 193 3.93 7.28 -6.20
N ILE A 194 2.83 8.01 -6.33
CA ILE A 194 2.44 8.66 -7.59
C ILE A 194 2.00 10.10 -7.26
N PRO A 195 2.75 11.11 -7.71
CA PRO A 195 2.37 12.50 -7.46
C PRO A 195 1.19 12.92 -8.35
N THR A 196 0.40 13.88 -7.89
CA THR A 196 -0.71 14.49 -8.65
C THR A 196 -0.89 15.95 -8.26
N ASP A 197 -1.14 16.80 -9.22
CA ASP A 197 -1.55 18.19 -9.05
C ASP A 197 -3.08 18.35 -8.86
N GLY A 198 -3.82 17.23 -8.91
CA GLY A 198 -5.28 17.20 -8.89
C GLY A 198 -5.91 17.15 -10.28
N TRP A 199 -5.13 17.40 -11.33
CA TRP A 199 -5.56 17.34 -12.73
C TRP A 199 -4.99 16.12 -13.44
N GLN A 200 -3.72 15.83 -13.21
CA GLN A 200 -3.00 14.72 -13.84
C GLN A 200 -2.20 13.93 -12.84
N LEU A 201 -1.94 12.67 -13.18
CA LEU A 201 -1.00 11.83 -12.44
C LEU A 201 0.40 12.03 -13.03
N GLY A 202 1.35 12.31 -12.17
CA GLY A 202 2.74 12.42 -12.52
C GLY A 202 3.44 11.07 -12.70
N ILE A 203 4.76 11.11 -12.84
CA ILE A 203 5.61 9.92 -12.95
C ILE A 203 5.87 9.37 -11.54
N GLY A 204 5.31 8.21 -11.26
CA GLY A 204 5.51 7.50 -10.00
C GLY A 204 6.82 6.75 -9.94
N ASP A 205 7.21 6.38 -8.72
CA ASP A 205 8.33 5.49 -8.43
C ASP A 205 7.89 4.33 -7.56
N THR A 206 8.68 3.26 -7.53
CA THR A 206 8.38 2.03 -6.80
C THR A 206 9.63 1.48 -6.16
N ILE A 207 9.55 1.21 -4.86
CA ILE A 207 10.59 0.48 -4.10
C ILE A 207 10.08 -0.91 -3.75
N GLN A 208 11.02 -1.80 -3.45
CA GLN A 208 10.74 -3.17 -3.02
C GLN A 208 11.58 -3.49 -1.79
N PHE A 209 10.97 -4.12 -0.80
CA PHE A 209 11.65 -4.58 0.41
C PHE A 209 10.93 -5.79 0.99
N HIS A 210 11.57 -6.46 1.92
CA HIS A 210 10.98 -7.53 2.72
C HIS A 210 10.26 -6.90 3.91
N LEU A 211 8.98 -7.25 4.09
CA LEU A 211 8.16 -6.84 5.23
C LEU A 211 7.91 -8.07 6.10
N ASP A 212 8.28 -7.97 7.36
CA ASP A 212 7.97 -8.93 8.39
C ASP A 212 7.13 -8.26 9.48
N ASN A 213 5.83 -8.49 9.43
CA ASN A 213 4.87 -8.10 10.47
C ASN A 213 4.37 -9.31 11.26
N ASN A 214 5.01 -10.46 11.08
CA ASN A 214 4.69 -11.67 11.81
C ASN A 214 5.30 -11.63 13.23
N GLU A 215 4.54 -11.96 14.26
CA GLU A 215 5.07 -12.17 15.61
C GLU A 215 5.34 -13.66 15.82
N LEU A 216 6.42 -13.98 16.53
CA LEU A 216 6.81 -15.36 16.79
C LEU A 216 5.78 -16.05 17.70
N PRO A 217 5.39 -17.30 17.42
CA PRO A 217 4.51 -18.05 18.33
C PRO A 217 5.18 -18.25 19.70
N ILE A 218 4.36 -18.24 20.75
CA ILE A 218 4.80 -18.44 22.14
C ILE A 218 4.36 -19.83 22.59
N VAL A 219 5.33 -20.63 23.04
CA VAL A 219 5.08 -21.96 23.64
C VAL A 219 5.35 -21.87 25.13
N GLU A 220 4.46 -22.43 25.95
CA GLU A 220 4.66 -22.61 27.39
C GLU A 220 4.38 -24.06 27.77
N ILE A 221 5.40 -24.77 28.31
CA ILE A 221 5.32 -26.16 28.77
C ILE A 221 4.93 -26.18 30.23
N ASP A 222 3.92 -26.98 30.58
CA ASP A 222 3.55 -27.20 31.98
C ASP A 222 4.66 -27.95 32.71
N ASP A 223 4.80 -27.67 34.01
CA ASP A 223 5.74 -28.36 34.90
C ASP A 223 5.45 -29.87 34.95
N VAL A 224 6.47 -30.68 34.73
CA VAL A 224 6.40 -32.14 34.96
C VAL A 224 6.67 -32.42 36.44
N ILE A 225 5.68 -32.94 37.11
CA ILE A 225 5.75 -33.24 38.54
C ILE A 225 6.00 -34.74 38.76
N ASP A 226 6.59 -35.06 39.90
CA ASP A 226 6.91 -36.43 40.34
C ASP A 226 7.91 -37.15 39.43
N GLU A 227 8.32 -38.34 39.84
CA GLU A 227 9.10 -39.26 39.06
C GLU A 227 8.28 -39.87 37.91
N GLN A 228 8.81 -39.90 36.75
CA GLN A 228 8.18 -40.41 35.53
C GLN A 228 8.74 -41.77 35.12
N HIS A 229 7.95 -42.55 34.41
CA HIS A 229 8.33 -43.88 33.92
C HIS A 229 7.56 -44.22 32.62
N GLY A 230 8.22 -44.66 31.61
CA GLY A 230 7.60 -45.14 30.37
C GLY A 230 7.01 -44.02 29.52
N ASP A 231 5.69 -44.02 29.41
CA ASP A 231 4.99 -42.97 28.61
C ASP A 231 4.72 -41.75 29.51
N VAL A 232 5.34 -40.62 29.19
CA VAL A 232 5.20 -39.35 29.90
C VAL A 232 4.25 -38.43 29.14
N LEU A 233 3.19 -37.97 29.80
CA LEU A 233 2.28 -36.98 29.27
C LEU A 233 2.93 -35.59 29.41
N MET A 234 3.21 -34.95 28.29
CA MET A 234 3.63 -33.54 28.24
C MET A 234 2.45 -32.68 27.85
N THR A 235 2.20 -31.63 28.63
CA THR A 235 1.18 -30.61 28.33
C THR A 235 1.83 -29.25 28.12
N PHE A 236 1.26 -28.48 27.22
CA PHE A 236 1.76 -27.14 26.90
C PHE A 236 0.65 -26.28 26.31
N SER A 237 0.84 -24.96 26.32
CA SER A 237 0.03 -24.00 25.58
C SER A 237 0.78 -23.43 24.39
N LEU A 238 0.01 -22.91 23.45
CA LEU A 238 0.52 -22.13 22.32
C LEU A 238 -0.29 -20.85 22.21
N GLU A 239 0.38 -19.73 22.12
CA GLU A 239 -0.21 -18.43 21.80
C GLU A 239 0.46 -17.87 20.56
N ASP A 240 -0.33 -17.24 19.73
CA ASP A 240 0.09 -16.53 18.53
C ASP A 240 -0.72 -15.24 18.43
N ALA A 241 -0.05 -14.10 18.19
CA ALA A 241 -0.70 -12.79 18.27
C ALA A 241 -1.61 -12.53 17.07
N GLU A 242 -1.28 -13.07 15.91
CA GLU A 242 -2.01 -12.93 14.66
C GLU A 242 -3.02 -14.07 14.45
N ASP A 243 -3.06 -15.05 15.37
CA ASP A 243 -3.86 -16.27 15.21
C ASP A 243 -3.44 -17.10 13.98
N ASP A 244 -2.16 -17.00 13.61
CA ASP A 244 -1.61 -17.65 12.45
C ASP A 244 -1.51 -19.17 12.59
N THR A 245 -1.20 -19.80 11.49
CA THR A 245 -1.09 -21.26 11.45
C THR A 245 0.30 -21.68 11.90
N ALA A 246 0.45 -22.24 13.09
CA ALA A 246 1.68 -22.95 13.42
C ALA A 246 1.90 -24.10 12.43
N GLN A 247 2.99 -24.01 11.68
CA GLN A 247 3.29 -24.91 10.56
C GLN A 247 4.03 -26.14 11.02
N ALA A 248 4.81 -26.04 12.11
CA ALA A 248 5.68 -27.10 12.56
C ALA A 248 5.95 -27.05 14.06
N TYR A 249 6.39 -28.19 14.60
CA TYR A 249 6.90 -28.33 15.96
C TYR A 249 8.11 -29.24 15.99
N SER A 250 9.09 -28.95 16.85
CA SER A 250 10.08 -29.93 17.28
C SER A 250 9.90 -30.25 18.76
N PHE A 251 10.12 -31.49 19.10
CA PHE A 251 10.07 -32.02 20.44
C PHE A 251 11.39 -32.68 20.75
N GLU A 252 12.09 -32.17 21.76
CA GLU A 252 13.44 -32.61 22.08
C GLU A 252 13.59 -32.83 23.58
N TYR A 253 14.48 -33.72 23.95
CA TYR A 253 14.84 -33.96 25.34
C TYR A 253 16.36 -33.89 25.52
N ARG A 254 16.77 -33.68 26.73
CA ARG A 254 18.15 -33.89 27.20
C ARG A 254 18.15 -34.34 28.64
N PHE A 255 19.25 -34.95 29.07
CA PHE A 255 19.53 -35.21 30.47
C PHE A 255 20.98 -34.89 30.78
N SER A 256 21.24 -34.54 32.04
CA SER A 256 22.54 -34.00 32.43
C SER A 256 22.96 -32.82 31.52
N GLU A 257 24.17 -32.50 31.36
CA GLU A 257 24.64 -31.46 30.45
C GLU A 257 24.76 -31.94 28.98
N GLY A 258 23.98 -32.95 28.59
CA GLY A 258 23.98 -33.49 27.22
C GLY A 258 23.39 -32.52 26.19
N GLY A 259 23.65 -32.84 24.90
CA GLY A 259 22.97 -32.15 23.78
C GLY A 259 21.49 -32.54 23.68
N TRP A 260 20.70 -31.65 23.07
CA TRP A 260 19.31 -31.94 22.76
C TRP A 260 19.20 -33.08 21.73
N GLN A 261 18.24 -33.95 21.92
CA GLN A 261 17.94 -35.12 21.09
C GLN A 261 16.45 -35.15 20.80
N ASP A 262 16.09 -35.63 19.61
CA ASP A 262 14.69 -35.75 19.22
C ASP A 262 13.93 -36.72 20.11
N ALA A 263 12.74 -36.33 20.57
CA ALA A 263 11.90 -37.13 21.44
C ALA A 263 10.97 -38.02 20.62
N SER A 264 10.93 -39.31 20.97
CA SER A 264 9.94 -40.25 20.40
C SER A 264 8.57 -40.02 21.03
N GLN A 265 7.58 -39.58 20.24
CA GLN A 265 6.29 -39.14 20.79
C GLN A 265 5.08 -39.61 20.00
N THR A 266 3.91 -39.52 20.65
CA THR A 266 2.59 -39.61 20.04
C THR A 266 1.79 -38.36 20.35
N LEU A 267 1.33 -37.68 19.33
CA LEU A 267 0.56 -36.44 19.48
C LEU A 267 -0.82 -36.71 20.12
N GLY A 268 -1.25 -35.81 20.96
CA GLY A 268 -2.59 -35.79 21.55
C GLY A 268 -3.71 -35.61 20.51
N SER A 269 -4.93 -35.81 20.94
CA SER A 269 -6.10 -35.79 20.02
C SER A 269 -6.33 -34.43 19.37
N ALA A 270 -6.06 -33.33 20.07
CA ALA A 270 -6.19 -31.96 19.54
C ALA A 270 -5.20 -31.73 18.37
N MET A 271 -3.94 -32.10 18.59
CA MET A 271 -2.88 -31.99 17.57
C MET A 271 -3.16 -32.92 16.37
N ARG A 272 -3.59 -34.15 16.60
CA ARG A 272 -3.97 -35.10 15.51
C ARG A 272 -5.15 -34.63 14.69
N SER A 273 -6.09 -33.91 15.27
CA SER A 273 -7.24 -33.37 14.55
C SER A 273 -6.83 -32.28 13.53
N ALA A 274 -5.86 -31.45 13.89
CA ALA A 274 -5.26 -30.47 12.99
C ALA A 274 -4.48 -31.13 11.84
N PHE A 275 -3.74 -32.22 12.12
CA PHE A 275 -3.03 -32.99 11.10
C PHE A 275 -3.96 -33.63 10.04
N LEU A 276 -5.13 -34.13 10.45
CA LEU A 276 -6.14 -34.66 9.52
C LEU A 276 -6.74 -33.60 8.60
N TYR A 277 -6.85 -32.39 9.05
CA TYR A 277 -7.32 -31.26 8.23
C TYR A 277 -6.33 -30.95 7.10
N ARG A 278 -5.04 -31.03 7.35
CA ARG A 278 -3.99 -30.82 6.36
C ARG A 278 -3.98 -31.86 5.22
N THR A 279 -4.06 -33.16 5.55
CA THR A 279 -4.13 -34.21 4.52
C THR A 279 -5.31 -34.02 3.58
N THR A 280 -6.36 -33.34 4.03
CA THR A 280 -7.52 -32.96 3.22
C THR A 280 -7.20 -31.77 2.30
N LEU A 281 -6.42 -30.79 2.77
CA LEU A 281 -5.98 -29.63 1.97
C LEU A 281 -4.96 -30.01 0.88
N GLU A 282 -4.03 -30.94 1.18
CA GLU A 282 -3.09 -31.50 0.20
C GLU A 282 -3.82 -32.27 -0.92
N ALA A 283 -4.87 -33.00 -0.58
CA ALA A 283 -5.73 -33.69 -1.55
C ALA A 283 -6.50 -32.71 -2.47
N LEU A 284 -6.62 -31.43 -2.07
CA LEU A 284 -7.24 -30.35 -2.85
C LEU A 284 -6.23 -29.51 -3.66
N GLY A 285 -4.95 -29.92 -3.69
CA GLY A 285 -3.92 -29.29 -4.54
C GLY A 285 -3.27 -28.03 -3.97
N GLN A 286 -3.42 -27.76 -2.69
CA GLN A 286 -2.69 -26.73 -1.95
C GLN A 286 -1.40 -27.36 -1.40
N SER A 287 -0.33 -27.29 -2.16
CA SER A 287 0.96 -27.89 -1.80
C SER A 287 1.75 -26.99 -0.88
N GLN A 288 2.18 -27.52 0.26
CA GLN A 288 3.51 -27.25 0.78
C GLN A 288 4.08 -28.48 1.46
N GLU A 289 5.34 -28.75 1.16
CA GLU A 289 6.11 -29.89 1.63
C GLU A 289 6.23 -29.88 3.14
N LEU A 290 5.82 -30.99 3.75
CA LEU A 290 6.41 -31.36 5.03
C LEU A 290 6.22 -32.86 5.25
N LEU A 291 7.31 -33.49 5.40
CA LEU A 291 7.49 -34.93 5.52
C LEU A 291 7.38 -35.36 6.99
N GLY A 292 6.35 -36.12 7.31
CA GLY A 292 6.47 -37.06 8.41
C GLY A 292 6.81 -38.42 7.81
N THR A 293 7.99 -38.93 8.05
CA THR A 293 8.33 -40.31 7.73
C THR A 293 8.23 -41.19 8.96
N ASP A 294 7.76 -42.40 8.76
CA ASP A 294 7.73 -43.45 9.76
C ASP A 294 9.15 -43.82 10.25
N GLY A 295 9.53 -43.44 11.40
CA GLY A 295 10.50 -44.09 12.26
C GLY A 295 11.88 -44.50 11.73
N SER A 296 12.35 -44.00 10.58
CA SER A 296 13.64 -44.41 10.00
C SER A 296 14.59 -43.32 9.57
N ASP A 297 14.25 -42.05 9.77
CA ASP A 297 15.12 -40.92 9.44
C ASP A 297 15.46 -40.08 10.68
N THR A 298 16.72 -39.71 10.81
CA THR A 298 17.29 -38.96 11.94
C THR A 298 17.08 -37.45 11.80
N SER A 299 16.12 -37.00 11.02
CA SER A 299 15.73 -35.62 10.92
C SER A 299 14.65 -35.28 11.94
N PRO A 300 14.63 -34.07 12.52
CA PRO A 300 13.58 -33.68 13.45
C PRO A 300 12.22 -33.87 12.81
N VAL A 301 11.32 -34.57 13.51
CA VAL A 301 9.97 -34.81 13.01
C VAL A 301 9.20 -33.50 13.08
N ILE A 302 8.98 -32.87 11.94
CA ILE A 302 8.24 -31.63 11.84
C ILE A 302 6.77 -31.94 11.56
N TYR A 303 5.89 -31.53 12.45
CA TYR A 303 4.46 -31.71 12.31
C TYR A 303 3.81 -30.37 11.94
N VAL A 304 3.00 -30.38 10.89
CA VAL A 304 2.24 -29.22 10.43
C VAL A 304 0.81 -29.33 10.88
N PHE A 305 0.30 -28.26 11.44
CA PHE A 305 -1.07 -28.14 11.92
C PHE A 305 -1.83 -27.10 11.09
N GLY A 306 -3.13 -27.26 10.93
CA GLY A 306 -4.02 -26.25 10.39
C GLY A 306 -4.12 -25.04 11.31
N PRO A 307 -4.89 -23.99 10.95
CA PRO A 307 -4.95 -22.75 11.71
C PRO A 307 -5.14 -23.06 13.20
N MET A 308 -4.15 -22.66 13.98
CA MET A 308 -4.16 -22.82 15.43
C MET A 308 -4.48 -21.46 16.01
N GLN A 309 -5.70 -21.35 16.49
CA GLN A 309 -6.03 -20.32 17.45
C GLN A 309 -5.25 -20.60 18.73
N SER A 310 -4.87 -19.56 19.45
CA SER A 310 -4.30 -19.67 20.79
C SER A 310 -4.99 -20.78 21.58
N ARG A 311 -4.23 -21.78 21.99
CA ARG A 311 -4.79 -22.96 22.64
C ARG A 311 -4.13 -23.20 23.98
N GLU A 312 -4.96 -23.21 25.00
CA GLU A 312 -4.62 -23.78 26.29
C GLU A 312 -4.70 -25.31 26.19
N GLN A 313 -3.70 -26.01 26.74
CA GLN A 313 -3.65 -27.46 26.90
C GLN A 313 -3.59 -28.29 25.61
N LEU A 314 -2.49 -28.16 24.92
CA LEU A 314 -2.04 -29.18 23.96
C LEU A 314 -1.35 -30.33 24.70
N GLU A 315 -1.44 -31.53 24.16
CA GLU A 315 -0.91 -32.74 24.77
C GLU A 315 -0.11 -33.58 23.80
N LEU A 316 0.99 -34.12 24.25
CA LEU A 316 1.70 -35.21 23.60
C LEU A 316 2.15 -36.27 24.60
N THR A 317 2.32 -37.49 24.15
CA THR A 317 2.91 -38.55 24.96
C THR A 317 4.34 -38.80 24.50
N TRP A 318 5.30 -38.55 25.36
CA TRP A 318 6.70 -38.89 25.13
C TRP A 318 7.01 -40.30 25.53
N HIS A 319 7.60 -41.09 24.63
CA HIS A 319 7.91 -42.51 24.86
C HIS A 319 9.33 -42.68 25.43
N THR A 320 9.51 -42.40 26.71
CA THR A 320 10.83 -42.39 27.34
C THR A 320 11.55 -43.73 27.31
N LEU A 321 10.83 -44.84 27.27
CA LEU A 321 11.44 -46.17 27.10
C LEU A 321 12.13 -46.35 25.76
N SER A 322 11.73 -45.62 24.71
CA SER A 322 12.41 -45.61 23.41
C SER A 322 13.69 -44.83 23.45
N ASP A 323 13.70 -43.71 24.19
CA ASP A 323 14.75 -42.70 24.16
C ASP A 323 15.75 -42.87 25.30
N ILE A 324 15.26 -43.20 26.54
CA ILE A 324 16.03 -43.33 27.76
C ILE A 324 15.83 -44.71 28.32
N ASN A 325 16.11 -45.75 27.53
CA ASN A 325 15.87 -47.13 27.90
C ASN A 325 16.87 -47.64 28.93
N ASN A 326 16.36 -48.27 30.01
CA ASN A 326 17.13 -48.90 31.08
C ASN A 326 18.12 -47.92 31.78
N GLN A 327 17.68 -46.65 31.94
CA GLN A 327 18.42 -45.61 32.64
C GLN A 327 17.56 -45.02 33.75
N ASP A 328 18.22 -44.46 34.74
CA ASP A 328 17.65 -43.72 35.85
C ASP A 328 18.30 -42.33 35.84
N GLU A 329 17.58 -41.33 35.31
CA GLU A 329 18.08 -39.97 35.06
C GLU A 329 17.29 -38.94 35.85
N THR A 330 17.96 -38.18 36.73
CA THR A 330 17.31 -37.27 37.70
C THR A 330 17.17 -35.83 37.22
N ASP A 331 17.77 -35.49 36.11
CA ASP A 331 17.85 -34.13 35.55
C ASP A 331 17.51 -34.10 34.08
N VAL A 332 16.34 -34.64 33.74
CA VAL A 332 15.79 -34.64 32.39
C VAL A 332 15.06 -33.32 32.15
N GLU A 333 15.25 -32.76 30.99
CA GLU A 333 14.52 -31.61 30.49
C GLU A 333 13.91 -31.95 29.12
N PHE A 334 12.74 -31.38 28.86
CA PHE A 334 12.04 -31.48 27.58
C PHE A 334 11.81 -30.09 27.02
N ARG A 335 11.98 -29.90 25.70
CA ARG A 335 11.70 -28.60 25.09
C ARG A 335 10.82 -28.76 23.84
N ILE A 336 10.09 -27.70 23.56
CA ILE A 336 9.22 -27.57 22.39
C ILE A 336 9.60 -26.26 21.67
N THR A 337 9.71 -26.36 20.36
CA THR A 337 9.78 -25.20 19.46
C THR A 337 8.61 -25.28 18.50
N ALA A 338 7.91 -24.19 18.29
CA ALA A 338 6.87 -24.07 17.29
C ALA A 338 7.34 -23.18 16.13
N TRP A 339 6.78 -23.33 14.97
CA TRP A 339 7.01 -22.47 13.80
C TRP A 339 5.67 -22.11 13.18
N ASP A 340 5.51 -20.83 12.86
CA ASP A 340 4.60 -20.33 11.84
C ASP A 340 5.40 -20.12 10.54
N ASN A 341 5.79 -18.92 10.17
CA ASN A 341 6.83 -18.66 9.17
C ASN A 341 8.21 -18.70 9.82
N ASP A 342 8.29 -18.28 11.08
CA ASP A 342 9.50 -18.20 11.89
C ASP A 342 9.47 -19.15 13.10
N ALA A 343 10.64 -19.40 13.66
CA ALA A 343 10.77 -20.25 14.83
C ALA A 343 10.46 -19.47 16.12
N SER A 344 9.57 -20.01 16.96
CA SER A 344 9.43 -19.54 18.35
C SER A 344 10.75 -19.61 19.09
N ASN A 345 10.89 -18.83 20.14
CA ASN A 345 11.85 -19.17 21.17
C ASN A 345 11.42 -20.52 21.78
N PRO A 346 12.32 -21.52 21.84
CA PRO A 346 11.95 -22.80 22.44
C PRO A 346 11.65 -22.62 23.93
N ASP A 347 10.57 -23.20 24.40
CA ASP A 347 10.34 -23.34 25.84
C ASP A 347 10.85 -24.68 26.35
N THR A 348 11.32 -24.68 27.59
CA THR A 348 11.96 -25.84 28.23
C THR A 348 11.26 -26.11 29.56
N SER A 349 10.83 -27.37 29.76
CA SER A 349 10.23 -27.80 31.03
C SER A 349 11.15 -27.58 32.22
N ASN A 350 10.59 -27.61 33.41
CA ASN A 350 11.38 -27.85 34.64
C ASN A 350 12.20 -29.14 34.49
N THR A 351 13.27 -29.27 35.29
CA THR A 351 14.02 -30.52 35.42
C THR A 351 13.20 -31.53 36.18
N PHE A 352 13.08 -32.76 35.66
CA PHE A 352 12.35 -33.85 36.32
C PHE A 352 13.11 -35.17 36.20
N HIS A 353 12.62 -36.18 36.94
CA HIS A 353 13.21 -37.49 37.07
C HIS A 353 12.51 -38.50 36.15
N VAL A 354 13.29 -39.28 35.36
CA VAL A 354 12.80 -40.40 34.56
C VAL A 354 13.53 -41.67 34.98
N ASP A 355 12.80 -42.57 35.63
CA ASP A 355 13.31 -43.90 36.02
C ASP A 355 12.76 -44.99 35.07
N ASN A 356 13.55 -45.34 34.07
CA ASN A 356 13.27 -46.44 33.16
C ASN A 356 14.15 -47.66 33.46
N TYR A 357 14.87 -47.64 34.59
CA TYR A 357 15.72 -48.75 34.97
C TYR A 357 14.87 -50.01 35.33
N GLN A 358 15.23 -51.14 34.74
CA GLN A 358 14.62 -52.44 35.04
C GLN A 358 15.61 -53.29 35.81
N ASP A 359 15.30 -53.57 37.08
CA ASP A 359 16.05 -54.58 37.84
C ASP A 359 15.83 -55.97 37.17
N HIS A 360 16.91 -56.50 36.59
CA HIS A 360 16.91 -57.89 36.15
C HIS A 360 17.13 -58.78 37.37
N GLU A 361 16.08 -59.39 37.91
CA GLU A 361 16.18 -60.47 38.86
C GLU A 361 16.71 -61.77 38.21
#